data_e65dccfed09e890a5f8d6f69f02f2bd9
#
_entry.id   e65dccfed09e890a5f8d6f69f02f2bd9
#
_cell.length_a   1.000
_cell.length_b   1.000
_cell.length_c   1.000
_cell.angle_alpha   90.00
_cell.angle_beta   90.00
_cell.angle_gamma   90.00
#
_symmetry.space_group_name_H-M   'P 1'
#
loop_
_entity.id
_entity.type
_entity.pdbx_description
1 polymer ?
#
loop_
_entity_poly.entity_id
_entity_poly.type
_entity_poly.pdbx_seq_one_letter_code
_entity_poly.pdbx_strand_id
1 'polypeptide(L)'
;MYTKFFKRFLDIVLSGIAIVVLSPLLLLLAVLVRLDSKGPIFFKQKRVGKGKTHFQILKFRSMYADTPHDMPTHMLGNAQSHITRVGKVLRVTSLDELPQLFNIFAGQMSIVGPRPALWNQFDLIEERDKYGANDLVPGLTGYAQINGRDEIPIQQKAQLDGWYVQHIGFITDCRIILGTVSAVFTHKGIVEGEHTGKKSG
;
A
#
# COMPACT_ATOMS: atom_id res chain seq x y z
N MET A 1 -10.03 -21.76 -10.28
CA MET A 1 -10.76 -21.98 -9.02
C MET A 1 -10.22 -21.10 -7.90
N TYR A 2 -8.89 -21.01 -7.68
CA TYR A 2 -8.26 -20.19 -6.65
C TYR A 2 -8.68 -18.71 -6.70
N THR A 3 -8.52 -18.04 -7.84
CA THR A 3 -8.79 -16.60 -8.02
C THR A 3 -10.27 -16.22 -7.88
N LYS A 4 -11.20 -17.12 -8.23
CA LYS A 4 -12.64 -16.80 -8.24
C LYS A 4 -13.30 -16.89 -6.87
N PHE A 5 -12.84 -17.78 -6.00
CA PHE A 5 -13.51 -18.04 -4.73
C PHE A 5 -12.55 -18.13 -3.55
N PHE A 6 -11.49 -18.97 -3.67
CA PHE A 6 -10.65 -19.33 -2.53
C PHE A 6 -9.81 -18.15 -2.03
N LYS A 7 -9.27 -17.37 -2.95
CA LYS A 7 -8.49 -16.18 -2.62
C LYS A 7 -9.34 -15.17 -1.82
N ARG A 8 -10.56 -14.87 -2.28
CA ARG A 8 -11.45 -13.94 -1.59
C ARG A 8 -11.87 -14.46 -0.21
N PHE A 9 -12.15 -15.75 -0.09
CA PHE A 9 -12.45 -16.39 1.20
C PHE A 9 -11.27 -16.22 2.17
N LEU A 10 -10.05 -16.50 1.73
CA LEU A 10 -8.85 -16.29 2.55
C LEU A 10 -8.66 -14.82 2.93
N ASP A 11 -8.85 -13.89 2.01
CA ASP A 11 -8.78 -12.46 2.28
C ASP A 11 -9.74 -12.05 3.42
N ILE A 12 -10.99 -12.52 3.39
CA ILE A 12 -12.00 -12.22 4.43
C ILE A 12 -11.60 -12.83 5.77
N VAL A 13 -11.26 -14.12 5.78
CA VAL A 13 -10.96 -14.85 7.02
C VAL A 13 -9.71 -14.28 7.67
N LEU A 14 -8.62 -14.13 6.90
CA LEU A 14 -7.35 -13.66 7.45
C LEU A 14 -7.43 -12.19 7.88
N SER A 15 -8.07 -11.32 7.09
CA SER A 15 -8.24 -9.92 7.50
C SER A 15 -9.17 -9.79 8.71
N GLY A 16 -10.24 -10.58 8.79
CA GLY A 16 -11.14 -10.60 9.95
C GLY A 16 -10.41 -11.03 11.23
N ILE A 17 -9.65 -12.13 11.17
CA ILE A 17 -8.83 -12.58 12.30
C ILE A 17 -7.81 -11.50 12.68
N ALA A 18 -7.11 -10.93 11.68
CA ALA A 18 -6.12 -9.89 11.94
C ALA A 18 -6.73 -8.64 12.59
N ILE A 19 -7.92 -8.20 12.16
CA ILE A 19 -8.62 -7.06 12.78
C ILE A 19 -8.93 -7.36 14.26
N VAL A 20 -9.44 -8.56 14.58
CA VAL A 20 -9.76 -8.92 15.96
C VAL A 20 -8.50 -9.01 16.82
N VAL A 21 -7.48 -9.73 16.35
CA VAL A 21 -6.23 -9.94 17.10
C VAL A 21 -5.47 -8.63 17.30
N LEU A 22 -5.43 -7.78 16.27
CA LEU A 22 -4.72 -6.51 16.31
C LEU A 22 -5.58 -5.35 16.86
N SER A 23 -6.84 -5.59 17.23
CA SER A 23 -7.73 -4.52 17.73
C SER A 23 -7.16 -3.72 18.91
N PRO A 24 -6.48 -4.30 19.94
CA PRO A 24 -5.88 -3.50 20.99
C PRO A 24 -4.75 -2.59 20.48
N LEU A 25 -3.93 -3.09 19.51
CA LEU A 25 -2.89 -2.31 18.89
C LEU A 25 -3.48 -1.19 18.02
N LEU A 26 -4.50 -1.50 17.21
CA LEU A 26 -5.20 -0.51 16.37
C LEU A 26 -5.79 0.62 17.22
N LEU A 27 -6.38 0.29 18.37
CA LEU A 27 -6.91 1.28 19.30
C LEU A 27 -5.80 2.14 19.92
N LEU A 28 -4.71 1.51 20.36
CA LEU A 28 -3.55 2.23 20.89
C LEU A 28 -2.98 3.21 19.85
N LEU A 29 -2.77 2.75 18.61
CA LEU A 29 -2.25 3.61 17.54
C LEU A 29 -3.22 4.74 17.21
N ALA A 30 -4.53 4.49 17.22
CA ALA A 30 -5.56 5.52 17.01
C ALA A 30 -5.47 6.64 18.07
N VAL A 31 -5.29 6.26 19.34
CA VAL A 31 -5.10 7.22 20.45
C VAL A 31 -3.80 7.99 20.26
N LEU A 32 -2.68 7.33 19.97
CA LEU A 32 -1.39 7.99 19.76
C LEU A 32 -1.44 8.99 18.60
N VAL A 33 -2.04 8.65 17.46
CA VAL A 33 -2.22 9.55 16.32
C VAL A 33 -3.08 10.76 16.69
N ARG A 34 -4.13 10.56 17.51
CA ARG A 34 -5.02 11.63 17.94
C ARG A 34 -4.36 12.61 18.90
N LEU A 35 -3.47 12.11 19.77
CA LEU A 35 -2.74 12.92 20.74
C LEU A 35 -1.56 13.67 20.12
N ASP A 36 -0.90 13.07 19.10
CA ASP A 36 0.29 13.64 18.46
C ASP A 36 0.00 14.90 17.65
N SER A 37 -1.16 14.98 16.97
CA SER A 37 -1.54 16.15 16.16
C SER A 37 -3.05 16.30 16.00
N LYS A 38 -3.50 17.54 15.80
CA LYS A 38 -4.92 17.85 15.55
C LYS A 38 -5.39 17.28 14.20
N GLY A 39 -6.61 16.74 14.13
CA GLY A 39 -7.24 16.25 12.92
C GLY A 39 -7.77 14.81 13.03
N PRO A 40 -8.22 14.19 11.93
CA PRO A 40 -8.78 12.83 11.92
C PRO A 40 -7.72 11.78 12.22
N ILE A 41 -8.13 10.65 12.80
CA ILE A 41 -7.25 9.51 13.09
C ILE A 41 -6.84 8.82 11.79
N PHE A 42 -7.78 8.65 10.87
CA PHE A 42 -7.57 7.99 9.60
C PHE A 42 -7.33 9.00 8.48
N PHE A 43 -6.35 8.70 7.68
CA PHE A 43 -6.13 9.30 6.38
C PHE A 43 -6.89 8.48 5.32
N LYS A 44 -7.61 9.17 4.43
CA LYS A 44 -8.34 8.58 3.33
C LYS A 44 -7.85 9.17 2.02
N GLN A 45 -7.57 8.32 1.04
CA GLN A 45 -7.09 8.77 -0.26
C GLN A 45 -7.75 7.95 -1.37
N LYS A 46 -8.18 8.64 -2.45
CA LYS A 46 -8.79 8.01 -3.61
C LYS A 46 -7.75 7.18 -4.38
N ARG A 47 -8.04 5.90 -4.58
CA ARG A 47 -7.18 4.95 -5.27
C ARG A 47 -7.94 4.19 -6.36
N VAL A 48 -7.18 3.64 -7.31
CA VAL A 48 -7.70 2.78 -8.37
C VAL A 48 -7.91 1.38 -7.80
N GLY A 49 -9.12 0.86 -7.96
CA GLY A 49 -9.55 -0.48 -7.62
C GLY A 49 -9.64 -1.39 -8.85
N LYS A 50 -10.24 -2.57 -8.66
CA LYS A 50 -10.47 -3.55 -9.73
C LYS A 50 -11.24 -2.94 -10.89
N GLY A 51 -10.81 -3.20 -12.15
CA GLY A 51 -11.45 -2.68 -13.36
C GLY A 51 -11.47 -1.16 -13.42
N LYS A 52 -10.46 -0.51 -12.85
CA LYS A 52 -10.32 0.96 -12.79
C LYS A 52 -11.45 1.67 -12.02
N THR A 53 -12.18 0.95 -11.18
CA THR A 53 -13.09 1.57 -10.20
C THR A 53 -12.29 2.39 -9.18
N HIS A 54 -12.96 3.20 -8.38
CA HIS A 54 -12.30 4.00 -7.35
C HIS A 54 -12.79 3.58 -5.95
N PHE A 55 -11.86 3.58 -4.99
CA PHE A 55 -12.18 3.39 -3.58
C PHE A 55 -11.33 4.31 -2.69
N GLN A 56 -11.67 4.41 -1.42
CA GLN A 56 -10.90 5.15 -0.42
C GLN A 56 -10.01 4.18 0.36
N ILE A 57 -8.68 4.26 0.14
CA ILE A 57 -7.75 3.52 0.98
C ILE A 57 -7.72 4.11 2.38
N LEU A 58 -7.68 3.27 3.40
CA LEU A 58 -7.60 3.67 4.80
C LEU A 58 -6.18 3.49 5.32
N LYS A 59 -5.65 4.54 5.96
CA LYS A 59 -4.37 4.49 6.69
C LYS A 59 -4.50 5.25 8.01
N PHE A 60 -3.63 4.98 8.97
CA PHE A 60 -3.43 5.95 10.04
C PHE A 60 -2.80 7.22 9.48
N ARG A 61 -3.24 8.38 9.97
CA ARG A 61 -2.63 9.64 9.60
C ARG A 61 -1.21 9.72 10.15
N SER A 62 -0.24 9.82 9.26
CA SER A 62 1.18 9.96 9.57
C SER A 62 1.75 11.34 9.23
N MET A 63 0.92 12.21 8.63
CA MET A 63 1.29 13.58 8.26
C MET A 63 0.30 14.58 8.85
N TYR A 64 0.68 15.85 8.96
CA TYR A 64 -0.22 16.91 9.40
C TYR A 64 -1.41 17.05 8.46
N ALA A 65 -2.55 17.51 9.00
CA ALA A 65 -3.82 17.53 8.28
C ALA A 65 -3.87 18.54 7.10
N ASP A 66 -3.00 19.52 7.10
CA ASP A 66 -2.83 20.55 6.07
C ASP A 66 -1.93 20.10 4.89
N THR A 67 -1.36 18.90 4.98
CA THR A 67 -0.51 18.33 3.91
C THR A 67 -1.32 18.04 2.65
N PRO A 68 -0.84 18.38 1.44
CA PRO A 68 -1.51 18.03 0.19
C PRO A 68 -1.72 16.51 0.04
N HIS A 69 -2.93 16.10 -0.38
CA HIS A 69 -3.34 14.69 -0.36
C HIS A 69 -3.29 13.98 -1.73
N ASP A 70 -3.31 14.75 -2.84
CA ASP A 70 -3.49 14.20 -4.19
C ASP A 70 -2.19 13.97 -4.97
N MET A 71 -1.08 13.84 -4.26
CA MET A 71 0.21 13.54 -4.86
C MET A 71 0.98 12.46 -4.07
N PRO A 72 1.89 11.72 -4.73
CA PRO A 72 2.80 10.82 -4.03
C PRO A 72 3.72 11.57 -3.07
N THR A 73 4.04 10.99 -1.93
CA THR A 73 4.85 11.63 -0.88
C THR A 73 6.25 12.04 -1.39
N HIS A 74 6.85 11.30 -2.32
CA HIS A 74 8.16 11.61 -2.91
C HIS A 74 8.14 12.85 -3.82
N MET A 75 6.97 13.32 -4.23
CA MET A 75 6.80 14.56 -5.01
C MET A 75 6.53 15.78 -4.13
N LEU A 76 6.36 15.60 -2.82
CA LEU A 76 6.22 16.70 -1.87
C LEU A 76 7.60 17.32 -1.61
N GLY A 77 7.76 18.59 -1.96
CA GLY A 77 8.92 19.37 -1.51
C GLY A 77 8.97 19.35 0.02
N ASN A 78 10.10 18.95 0.61
CA ASN A 78 10.31 18.89 2.05
C ASN A 78 9.28 17.97 2.78
N ALA A 79 9.04 16.75 2.24
CA ALA A 79 8.07 15.79 2.76
C ALA A 79 8.27 15.50 4.26
N GLN A 80 9.51 15.54 4.76
CA GLN A 80 9.82 15.27 6.17
C GLN A 80 9.22 16.28 7.14
N SER A 81 9.09 17.55 6.76
CA SER A 81 8.47 18.59 7.62
C SER A 81 6.97 18.39 7.83
N HIS A 82 6.33 17.63 6.95
CA HIS A 82 4.91 17.32 7.03
C HIS A 82 4.60 16.04 7.84
N ILE A 83 5.63 15.26 8.21
CA ILE A 83 5.46 14.01 8.95
C ILE A 83 5.40 14.30 10.45
N THR A 84 4.37 13.78 11.14
CA THR A 84 4.23 13.92 12.59
C THR A 84 5.22 13.01 13.34
N ARG A 85 5.44 13.22 14.64
CA ARG A 85 6.39 12.41 15.45
C ARG A 85 5.98 10.94 15.47
N VAL A 86 4.72 10.66 15.80
CA VAL A 86 4.15 9.31 15.76
C VAL A 86 4.13 8.80 14.33
N GLY A 87 3.79 9.67 13.36
CA GLY A 87 3.77 9.36 11.94
C GLY A 87 5.09 8.82 11.41
N LYS A 88 6.24 9.34 11.88
CA LYS A 88 7.56 8.81 11.50
C LYS A 88 7.73 7.36 11.91
N VAL A 89 7.35 7.01 13.14
CA VAL A 89 7.42 5.61 13.62
C VAL A 89 6.48 4.71 12.81
N LEU A 90 5.23 5.17 12.59
CA LEU A 90 4.23 4.42 11.83
C LEU A 90 4.71 4.09 10.41
N ARG A 91 5.33 5.03 9.72
CA ARG A 91 5.83 4.86 8.34
C ARG A 91 7.03 3.90 8.28
N VAL A 92 8.00 4.06 9.16
CA VAL A 92 9.18 3.17 9.22
C VAL A 92 8.77 1.73 9.51
N THR A 93 7.76 1.52 10.37
CA THR A 93 7.23 0.20 10.75
C THR A 93 6.12 -0.29 9.83
N SER A 94 5.65 0.53 8.86
CA SER A 94 4.47 0.27 8.03
C SER A 94 3.17 0.04 8.81
N LEU A 95 3.12 0.41 10.10
CA LEU A 95 1.92 0.30 10.94
C LEU A 95 0.82 1.28 10.51
N ASP A 96 1.16 2.34 9.78
CA ASP A 96 0.17 3.25 9.19
C ASP A 96 -0.75 2.54 8.19
N GLU A 97 -0.33 1.42 7.60
CA GLU A 97 -1.10 0.67 6.62
C GLU A 97 -2.07 -0.36 7.23
N LEU A 98 -1.99 -0.64 8.55
CA LEU A 98 -2.87 -1.62 9.21
C LEU A 98 -4.38 -1.36 8.98
N PRO A 99 -4.91 -0.12 8.92
CA PRO A 99 -6.32 0.11 8.62
C PRO A 99 -6.77 -0.40 7.25
N GLN A 100 -5.85 -0.71 6.31
CA GLN A 100 -6.20 -1.33 5.04
C GLN A 100 -6.80 -2.74 5.22
N LEU A 101 -6.63 -3.37 6.37
CA LEU A 101 -7.33 -4.62 6.71
C LEU A 101 -8.86 -4.46 6.60
N PHE A 102 -9.40 -3.30 6.92
CA PHE A 102 -10.82 -3.00 6.71
C PHE A 102 -11.18 -2.91 5.22
N ASN A 103 -10.30 -2.36 4.37
CA ASN A 103 -10.52 -2.36 2.91
C ASN A 103 -10.48 -3.80 2.34
N ILE A 104 -9.60 -4.67 2.88
CA ILE A 104 -9.52 -6.08 2.47
C ILE A 104 -10.81 -6.80 2.89
N PHE A 105 -11.21 -6.65 4.15
CA PHE A 105 -12.43 -7.27 4.67
C PHE A 105 -13.68 -6.84 3.88
N ALA A 106 -13.76 -5.55 3.51
CA ALA A 106 -14.85 -4.99 2.69
C ALA A 106 -14.79 -5.40 1.20
N GLY A 107 -13.68 -6.00 0.70
CA GLY A 107 -13.54 -6.43 -0.69
C GLY A 107 -12.99 -5.41 -1.66
N GLN A 108 -12.62 -4.25 -1.18
CA GLN A 108 -12.00 -3.21 -1.98
C GLN A 108 -10.52 -3.53 -2.30
N MET A 109 -9.90 -4.33 -1.42
CA MET A 109 -8.52 -4.80 -1.53
C MET A 109 -8.42 -6.30 -1.26
N SER A 110 -7.27 -6.87 -1.59
CA SER A 110 -6.81 -8.23 -1.28
C SER A 110 -5.53 -8.14 -0.43
N ILE A 111 -5.16 -9.23 0.24
CA ILE A 111 -3.85 -9.31 0.91
C ILE A 111 -2.74 -9.20 -0.13
N VAL A 112 -2.83 -9.97 -1.23
CA VAL A 112 -1.83 -9.97 -2.30
C VAL A 112 -2.45 -9.49 -3.61
N GLY A 113 -1.80 -8.54 -4.27
CA GLY A 113 -2.22 -7.97 -5.56
C GLY A 113 -1.35 -6.78 -5.97
N PRO A 114 -1.55 -6.19 -7.15
CA PRO A 114 -0.90 -4.94 -7.53
C PRO A 114 -1.21 -3.83 -6.51
N ARG A 115 -0.20 -3.04 -6.12
CA ARG A 115 -0.42 -1.92 -5.18
C ARG A 115 -1.39 -0.90 -5.78
N PRO A 116 -2.42 -0.42 -5.08
CA PRO A 116 -3.41 0.48 -5.65
C PRO A 116 -2.76 1.81 -6.08
N ALA A 117 -2.83 2.15 -7.37
CA ALA A 117 -2.36 3.41 -7.91
C ALA A 117 -3.18 4.59 -7.37
N LEU A 118 -2.58 5.79 -7.32
CA LEU A 118 -3.37 7.02 -7.16
C LEU A 118 -4.32 7.17 -8.35
N TRP A 119 -5.48 7.75 -8.10
CA TRP A 119 -6.51 7.95 -9.13
C TRP A 119 -6.03 8.77 -10.33
N ASN A 120 -5.00 9.60 -10.14
CA ASN A 120 -4.40 10.50 -11.13
C ASN A 120 -3.02 10.03 -11.64
N GLN A 121 -2.58 8.82 -11.32
CA GLN A 121 -1.37 8.19 -11.89
C GLN A 121 -1.69 7.53 -13.22
N PHE A 122 -2.07 8.33 -14.23
CA PHE A 122 -2.51 7.85 -15.54
C PHE A 122 -1.45 7.02 -16.26
N ASP A 123 -0.19 7.40 -16.15
CA ASP A 123 0.97 6.71 -16.71
C ASP A 123 1.11 5.27 -16.21
N LEU A 124 1.00 5.06 -14.90
CA LEU A 124 1.03 3.72 -14.31
C LEU A 124 -0.24 2.91 -14.66
N ILE A 125 -1.40 3.56 -14.68
CA ILE A 125 -2.67 2.90 -15.01
C ILE A 125 -2.65 2.42 -16.46
N GLU A 126 -2.22 3.25 -17.40
CA GLU A 126 -2.12 2.91 -18.81
C GLU A 126 -1.09 1.79 -19.04
N GLU A 127 0.07 1.86 -18.39
CA GLU A 127 1.09 0.83 -18.53
C GLU A 127 0.61 -0.53 -18.01
N ARG A 128 -0.14 -0.56 -16.91
CA ARG A 128 -0.75 -1.77 -16.34
C ARG A 128 -1.86 -2.38 -17.21
N ASP A 129 -2.55 -1.59 -18.02
CA ASP A 129 -3.57 -2.09 -18.97
C ASP A 129 -2.94 -3.08 -19.97
N LYS A 130 -1.69 -2.85 -20.40
CA LYS A 130 -0.97 -3.75 -21.31
C LYS A 130 -0.81 -5.18 -20.77
N TYR A 131 -0.86 -5.34 -19.45
CA TYR A 131 -0.65 -6.60 -18.74
C TYR A 131 -1.89 -7.12 -18.03
N GLY A 132 -3.04 -6.44 -18.13
CA GLY A 132 -4.27 -6.82 -17.43
C GLY A 132 -4.21 -6.65 -15.90
N ALA A 133 -3.24 -5.89 -15.38
CA ALA A 133 -3.04 -5.76 -13.94
C ALA A 133 -4.14 -4.92 -13.26
N ASN A 134 -4.81 -4.03 -14.00
CA ASN A 134 -5.93 -3.25 -13.50
C ASN A 134 -7.23 -4.06 -13.33
N ASP A 135 -7.31 -5.26 -13.92
CA ASP A 135 -8.47 -6.16 -13.76
C ASP A 135 -8.44 -6.94 -12.45
N LEU A 136 -7.33 -6.87 -11.72
CA LEU A 136 -7.21 -7.50 -10.42
C LEU A 136 -7.70 -6.59 -9.29
N VAL A 137 -8.10 -7.22 -8.18
CA VAL A 137 -8.29 -6.51 -6.91
C VAL A 137 -6.91 -6.07 -6.41
N PRO A 138 -6.70 -4.76 -6.11
CA PRO A 138 -5.41 -4.28 -5.62
C PRO A 138 -5.04 -4.90 -4.27
N GLY A 139 -3.73 -5.07 -4.03
CA GLY A 139 -3.20 -5.72 -2.84
C GLY A 139 -2.62 -4.78 -1.80
N LEU A 140 -2.62 -5.24 -0.54
CA LEU A 140 -1.82 -4.65 0.54
C LEU A 140 -0.33 -4.88 0.24
N THR A 141 0.02 -6.07 -0.19
CA THR A 141 1.33 -6.40 -0.75
C THR A 141 1.21 -6.99 -2.15
N GLY A 142 2.32 -7.11 -2.88
CA GLY A 142 2.33 -7.63 -4.24
C GLY A 142 3.74 -7.90 -4.76
N TYR A 143 3.82 -8.55 -5.91
CA TYR A 143 5.08 -8.99 -6.49
C TYR A 143 6.02 -7.82 -6.81
N ALA A 144 5.52 -6.70 -7.34
CA ALA A 144 6.32 -5.50 -7.57
C ALA A 144 6.86 -4.90 -6.25
N GLN A 145 6.09 -4.99 -5.15
CA GLN A 145 6.48 -4.43 -3.86
C GLN A 145 7.65 -5.19 -3.22
N ILE A 146 7.72 -6.51 -3.37
CA ILE A 146 8.84 -7.30 -2.85
C ILE A 146 10.09 -7.26 -3.74
N ASN A 147 9.96 -6.76 -5.00
CA ASN A 147 11.04 -6.69 -5.98
C ASN A 147 11.52 -5.26 -6.30
N GLY A 148 11.27 -4.27 -5.43
CA GLY A 148 11.84 -2.93 -5.59
C GLY A 148 10.94 -1.76 -5.18
N ARG A 149 9.67 -2.01 -4.82
CA ARG A 149 8.73 -0.99 -4.28
C ARG A 149 8.66 0.29 -5.14
N ASP A 150 9.03 1.42 -4.53
CA ASP A 150 8.90 2.75 -5.13
C ASP A 150 10.13 3.15 -5.97
N GLU A 151 11.24 2.41 -5.87
CA GLU A 151 12.50 2.71 -6.56
C GLU A 151 12.53 2.29 -8.02
N ILE A 152 11.63 1.38 -8.44
CA ILE A 152 11.61 0.85 -9.81
C ILE A 152 10.78 1.74 -10.75
N PRO A 153 11.21 1.87 -12.03
CA PRO A 153 10.47 2.59 -13.05
C PRO A 153 9.05 2.04 -13.25
N ILE A 154 8.15 2.90 -13.73
CA ILE A 154 6.73 2.55 -13.95
C ILE A 154 6.57 1.34 -14.86
N GLN A 155 7.34 1.26 -15.96
CA GLN A 155 7.31 0.14 -16.90
C GLN A 155 7.66 -1.17 -16.20
N GLN A 156 8.74 -1.17 -15.41
CA GLN A 156 9.17 -2.37 -14.68
C GLN A 156 8.14 -2.75 -13.61
N LYS A 157 7.55 -1.76 -12.94
CA LYS A 157 6.47 -2.00 -11.96
C LYS A 157 5.27 -2.69 -12.61
N ALA A 158 4.83 -2.19 -13.78
CA ALA A 158 3.73 -2.78 -14.52
C ALA A 158 4.05 -4.19 -15.06
N GLN A 159 5.31 -4.44 -15.48
CA GLN A 159 5.76 -5.77 -15.89
C GLN A 159 5.71 -6.78 -14.73
N LEU A 160 6.18 -6.39 -13.54
CA LEU A 160 6.12 -7.24 -12.35
C LEU A 160 4.67 -7.51 -11.90
N ASP A 161 3.80 -6.51 -11.99
CA ASP A 161 2.37 -6.70 -11.75
C ASP A 161 1.76 -7.63 -12.81
N GLY A 162 2.16 -7.52 -14.08
CA GLY A 162 1.78 -8.43 -15.17
C GLY A 162 2.27 -9.86 -14.96
N TRP A 163 3.49 -10.03 -14.47
CA TRP A 163 3.99 -11.35 -14.07
C TRP A 163 3.07 -11.98 -13.02
N TYR A 164 2.66 -11.20 -12.01
CA TYR A 164 1.71 -11.69 -11.01
C TYR A 164 0.36 -12.09 -11.62
N VAL A 165 -0.17 -11.33 -12.58
CA VAL A 165 -1.42 -11.68 -13.31
C VAL A 165 -1.34 -13.10 -13.88
N GLN A 166 -0.20 -13.46 -14.49
CA GLN A 166 0.01 -14.77 -15.14
C GLN A 166 0.26 -15.90 -14.14
N HIS A 167 0.73 -15.58 -12.92
CA HIS A 167 1.17 -16.56 -11.94
C HIS A 167 0.33 -16.55 -10.65
N ILE A 168 -0.91 -16.00 -10.70
CA ILE A 168 -1.78 -15.98 -9.53
C ILE A 168 -2.07 -17.40 -9.06
N GLY A 169 -1.70 -17.68 -7.81
CA GLY A 169 -1.90 -18.98 -7.18
C GLY A 169 -1.58 -18.94 -5.70
N PHE A 170 -2.07 -19.91 -4.95
CA PHE A 170 -1.87 -20.00 -3.51
C PHE A 170 -0.39 -19.96 -3.11
N ILE A 171 0.46 -20.72 -3.81
CA ILE A 171 1.90 -20.78 -3.53
C ILE A 171 2.57 -19.44 -3.85
N THR A 172 2.17 -18.78 -4.94
CA THR A 172 2.69 -17.46 -5.30
C THR A 172 2.31 -16.42 -4.23
N ASP A 173 1.07 -16.42 -3.77
CA ASP A 173 0.61 -15.53 -2.73
C ASP A 173 1.37 -15.77 -1.41
N CYS A 174 1.57 -17.03 -1.01
CA CYS A 174 2.38 -17.34 0.16
C CYS A 174 3.84 -16.84 0.04
N ARG A 175 4.46 -17.01 -1.14
CA ARG A 175 5.83 -16.51 -1.39
C ARG A 175 5.91 -14.98 -1.29
N ILE A 176 4.91 -14.28 -1.81
CA ILE A 176 4.84 -12.81 -1.74
C ILE A 176 4.66 -12.35 -0.29
N ILE A 177 3.81 -13.00 0.50
CA ILE A 177 3.62 -12.69 1.91
C ILE A 177 4.93 -12.88 2.69
N LEU A 178 5.61 -14.01 2.50
CA LEU A 178 6.90 -14.27 3.14
C LEU A 178 7.98 -13.25 2.71
N GLY A 179 8.02 -12.92 1.42
CA GLY A 179 8.90 -11.87 0.89
C GLY A 179 8.63 -10.50 1.50
N THR A 180 7.36 -10.19 1.78
CA THR A 180 6.94 -8.93 2.42
C THR A 180 7.45 -8.87 3.85
N VAL A 181 7.30 -9.95 4.62
CA VAL A 181 7.83 -10.02 5.99
C VAL A 181 9.33 -9.74 5.98
N SER A 182 10.08 -10.41 5.08
CA SER A 182 11.52 -10.15 4.91
C SER A 182 11.83 -8.70 4.56
N ALA A 183 11.09 -8.10 3.62
CA ALA A 183 11.30 -6.73 3.16
C ALA A 183 11.02 -5.68 4.25
N VAL A 184 10.02 -5.91 5.11
CA VAL A 184 9.71 -5.03 6.25
C VAL A 184 10.87 -5.05 7.26
N PHE A 185 11.41 -6.23 7.59
CA PHE A 185 12.52 -6.33 8.53
C PHE A 185 13.85 -5.78 7.98
N THR A 186 14.06 -5.81 6.66
CA THR A 186 15.31 -5.32 6.04
C THR A 186 15.26 -3.85 5.65
N HIS A 187 14.12 -3.16 5.82
CA HIS A 187 13.88 -1.75 5.46
C HIS A 187 14.27 -1.40 3.99
N LYS A 188 14.34 -2.39 3.09
CA LYS A 188 14.70 -2.17 1.68
C LYS A 188 13.56 -1.48 0.92
N GLY A 189 13.88 -0.42 0.17
CA GLY A 189 12.99 0.20 -0.81
C GLY A 189 11.98 1.21 -0.23
N ILE A 190 12.21 1.78 0.96
CA ILE A 190 11.44 2.91 1.49
C ILE A 190 12.19 4.19 1.10
N VAL A 191 11.69 4.90 0.08
CA VAL A 191 12.19 6.24 -0.30
C VAL A 191 11.38 7.29 0.46
N GLU A 192 11.90 7.75 1.59
CA GLU A 192 11.41 8.95 2.27
C GLU A 192 12.19 10.17 1.77
N GLY A 193 11.73 10.73 0.64
CA GLY A 193 11.97 12.15 0.31
C GLY A 193 13.40 12.67 0.32
N GLU A 194 14.42 11.97 -0.24
CA GLU A 194 15.69 12.56 -0.65
C GLU A 194 16.09 12.06 -2.05
N HIS A 195 15.65 12.79 -3.07
CA HIS A 195 16.47 12.89 -4.27
C HIS A 195 17.50 14.00 -4.06
N THR A 196 18.57 13.71 -3.33
CA THR A 196 19.82 14.43 -3.51
C THR A 196 20.31 14.12 -4.92
N GLY A 197 20.17 15.11 -5.81
CA GLY A 197 20.68 15.04 -7.15
C GLY A 197 22.16 14.63 -7.13
N LYS A 198 22.48 13.45 -7.63
CA LYS A 198 23.81 13.15 -8.10
C LYS A 198 24.08 14.08 -9.26
N LYS A 199 24.76 15.20 -8.98
CA LYS A 199 25.49 15.97 -10.00
C LYS A 199 26.49 15.01 -10.64
N SER A 200 26.25 14.70 -11.92
CA SER A 200 27.28 14.17 -12.83
C SER A 200 28.39 15.21 -12.93
N GLY A 201 29.56 14.90 -12.41
CA GLY A 201 30.83 15.49 -12.75
C GLY A 201 31.52 14.59 -13.78
#